data_bd527f42b5857a3b22789555a7d1a695
#
_entry.id   bd527f42b5857a3b22789555a7d1a695
#
_cell.length_a   1.000
_cell.length_b   1.000
_cell.length_c   1.000
_cell.angle_alpha   90.00
_cell.angle_beta   90.00
_cell.angle_gamma   90.00
#
_symmetry.space_group_name_H-M   'P 1'
#
loop_
_entity.id
_entity.type
_entity.pdbx_description
1 polymer ?
#
loop_
_entity_poly.entity_id
_entity_poly.type
_entity_poly.pdbx_seq_one_letter_code
_entity_poly.pdbx_strand_id
1 'polypeptide(L)'
;MKVARFTKDEDLPEYGFVQEEKGKKIIAVLSGNPFAGDVDLSGERVDLSEVRLLAPNFPLKIFCCDDFMDFYLKPATCAMGPDDVLSIPDWSRGIEVRPGIGIIISTPTRNCPISEVEKHILGMTCILDSTALSDRNHVCNTAFDDSLAVGPWIETKIDPDARLTLGKEKSESIRNLLKCALKNISFISSFSTLLPGDMVAVRSQNKQIFELPGEAMAKIGGVGYLRSFVRREVP
;
A
#
# COMPACT_ATOMS: atom_id res chain seq x y z
N MET A 1 7.53 -12.56 7.05
CA MET A 1 6.22 -12.74 7.72
C MET A 1 5.23 -11.81 7.04
N LYS A 2 4.00 -12.24 6.80
CA LYS A 2 2.99 -11.48 6.05
C LYS A 2 1.88 -11.05 7.01
N VAL A 3 1.74 -9.74 7.21
CA VAL A 3 0.70 -9.16 8.07
C VAL A 3 -0.45 -8.71 7.19
N ALA A 4 -1.62 -9.31 7.36
CA ALA A 4 -2.85 -8.96 6.65
C ALA A 4 -3.82 -8.26 7.60
N ARG A 5 -4.65 -7.39 7.02
CA ARG A 5 -5.86 -6.87 7.62
C ARG A 5 -7.04 -7.36 6.81
N PHE A 6 -8.07 -7.86 7.46
CA PHE A 6 -9.17 -8.53 6.81
C PHE A 6 -10.48 -8.35 7.59
N THR A 7 -11.58 -8.71 6.98
CA THR A 7 -12.89 -8.83 7.64
C THR A 7 -13.56 -10.14 7.24
N LYS A 8 -14.35 -10.69 8.19
CA LYS A 8 -15.27 -11.79 7.99
C LYS A 8 -16.66 -11.15 7.86
N ASP A 9 -17.25 -11.27 6.66
CA ASP A 9 -18.52 -10.64 6.35
C ASP A 9 -18.54 -9.12 6.65
N GLU A 10 -19.46 -8.64 7.50
CA GLU A 10 -19.60 -7.26 7.92
C GLU A 10 -18.96 -6.95 9.29
N ASP A 11 -18.13 -7.87 9.81
CA ASP A 11 -17.49 -7.73 11.11
C ASP A 11 -16.41 -6.62 11.12
N LEU A 12 -15.98 -6.27 12.34
CA LEU A 12 -14.89 -5.32 12.55
C LEU A 12 -13.60 -5.86 11.93
N PRO A 13 -12.76 -4.98 11.34
CA PRO A 13 -11.48 -5.38 10.79
C PRO A 13 -10.56 -6.03 11.82
N GLU A 14 -9.99 -7.16 11.45
CA GLU A 14 -9.02 -7.91 12.22
C GLU A 14 -7.66 -7.93 11.54
N TYR A 15 -6.62 -8.30 12.28
CA TYR A 15 -5.26 -8.52 11.78
C TYR A 15 -4.85 -9.97 11.97
N GLY A 16 -3.93 -10.42 11.13
CA GLY A 16 -3.36 -11.76 11.27
C GLY A 16 -2.14 -12.00 10.40
N PHE A 17 -1.47 -13.11 10.68
CA PHE A 17 -0.33 -13.57 9.91
C PHE A 17 -0.77 -14.57 8.86
N VAL A 18 -0.50 -14.24 7.59
CA VAL A 18 -0.74 -15.18 6.47
C VAL A 18 0.35 -16.24 6.48
N GLN A 19 -0.08 -17.49 6.56
CA GLN A 19 0.76 -18.68 6.58
C GLN A 19 0.29 -19.66 5.51
N GLU A 20 1.15 -20.60 5.14
CA GLU A 20 0.79 -21.70 4.25
C GLU A 20 0.79 -23.02 5.05
N GLU A 21 -0.36 -23.68 5.11
CA GLU A 21 -0.54 -24.96 5.76
C GLU A 21 -1.19 -25.95 4.79
N LYS A 22 -0.51 -27.08 4.56
CA LYS A 22 -1.00 -28.16 3.68
C LYS A 22 -1.43 -27.68 2.28
N GLY A 23 -0.72 -26.69 1.73
CA GLY A 23 -1.01 -26.11 0.41
C GLY A 23 -2.16 -25.09 0.37
N LYS A 24 -2.73 -24.73 1.54
CA LYS A 24 -3.73 -23.68 1.70
C LYS A 24 -3.12 -22.47 2.40
N LYS A 25 -3.57 -21.28 2.04
CA LYS A 25 -3.23 -20.06 2.78
C LYS A 25 -4.26 -19.85 3.88
N ILE A 26 -3.77 -19.71 5.09
CA ILE A 26 -4.56 -19.41 6.29
C ILE A 26 -4.08 -18.11 6.92
N ILE A 27 -4.94 -17.50 7.71
CA ILE A 27 -4.61 -16.36 8.56
C ILE A 27 -4.65 -16.82 10.02
N ALA A 28 -3.50 -16.73 10.71
CA ALA A 28 -3.43 -16.86 12.16
C ALA A 28 -3.81 -15.50 12.77
N VAL A 29 -4.98 -15.42 13.40
CA VAL A 29 -5.59 -14.16 13.85
C VAL A 29 -4.84 -13.60 15.05
N LEU A 30 -4.66 -12.26 15.08
CA LEU A 30 -4.05 -11.53 16.18
C LEU A 30 -5.12 -11.02 17.16
N SER A 31 -4.75 -10.91 18.44
CA SER A 31 -5.62 -10.41 19.50
C SER A 31 -5.86 -8.90 19.48
N GLY A 32 -5.23 -8.15 18.54
CA GLY A 32 -5.34 -6.71 18.47
C GLY A 32 -4.68 -6.10 17.25
N ASN A 33 -4.47 -4.79 17.30
CA ASN A 33 -3.85 -4.01 16.24
C ASN A 33 -2.32 -3.98 16.40
N PRO A 34 -1.54 -4.53 15.46
CA PRO A 34 -0.08 -4.59 15.54
C PRO A 34 0.63 -3.22 15.48
N PHE A 35 -0.09 -2.15 15.19
CA PHE A 35 0.43 -0.78 15.20
C PHE A 35 0.17 -0.04 16.51
N ALA A 36 -0.66 -0.61 17.41
CA ALA A 36 -1.04 0.02 18.68
C ALA A 36 -0.28 -0.52 19.89
N GLY A 37 0.46 -1.60 19.75
CA GLY A 37 1.23 -2.24 20.83
C GLY A 37 1.54 -3.69 20.56
N ASP A 38 1.97 -4.39 21.61
CA ASP A 38 2.22 -5.83 21.53
C ASP A 38 0.92 -6.59 21.29
N VAL A 39 0.98 -7.58 20.43
CA VAL A 39 -0.15 -8.45 20.07
C VAL A 39 0.27 -9.91 20.15
N ASP A 40 -0.64 -10.73 20.64
CA ASP A 40 -0.50 -12.19 20.68
C ASP A 40 -1.36 -12.86 19.60
N LEU A 41 -1.12 -14.13 19.34
CA LEU A 41 -2.03 -14.94 18.54
C LEU A 41 -3.29 -15.21 19.37
N SER A 42 -4.47 -14.97 18.78
CA SER A 42 -5.76 -15.27 19.44
C SER A 42 -6.04 -16.78 19.58
N GLY A 43 -5.31 -17.60 18.83
CA GLY A 43 -5.55 -19.03 18.66
C GLY A 43 -6.51 -19.36 17.51
N GLU A 44 -7.21 -18.38 16.97
CA GLU A 44 -8.10 -18.54 15.82
C GLU A 44 -7.32 -18.62 14.52
N ARG A 45 -7.83 -19.42 13.57
CA ARG A 45 -7.29 -19.61 12.22
C ARG A 45 -8.42 -19.58 11.20
N VAL A 46 -8.25 -18.80 10.16
CA VAL A 46 -9.27 -18.57 9.11
C VAL A 46 -8.65 -18.87 7.75
N ASP A 47 -9.41 -19.52 6.88
CA ASP A 47 -8.97 -19.71 5.49
C ASP A 47 -8.96 -18.36 4.77
N LEU A 48 -7.86 -18.06 4.05
CA LEU A 48 -7.73 -16.80 3.32
C LEU A 48 -8.84 -16.61 2.27
N SER A 49 -9.40 -17.69 1.76
CA SER A 49 -10.50 -17.66 0.77
C SER A 49 -11.87 -17.32 1.36
N GLU A 50 -12.00 -17.35 2.70
CA GLU A 50 -13.25 -17.09 3.43
C GLU A 50 -13.34 -15.65 3.96
N VAL A 51 -12.34 -14.82 3.69
CA VAL A 51 -12.27 -13.45 4.20
C VAL A 51 -12.06 -12.44 3.07
N ARG A 52 -12.51 -11.22 3.29
CA ARG A 52 -12.17 -10.07 2.44
C ARG A 52 -10.91 -9.39 3.00
N LEU A 53 -9.85 -9.31 2.18
CA LEU A 53 -8.68 -8.53 2.51
C LEU A 53 -9.00 -7.03 2.40
N LEU A 54 -8.48 -6.28 3.35
CA LEU A 54 -8.55 -4.82 3.40
C LEU A 54 -7.16 -4.24 3.16
N ALA A 55 -7.05 -2.91 2.98
CA ALA A 55 -5.75 -2.26 3.05
C ALA A 55 -5.04 -2.71 4.33
N PRO A 56 -3.80 -3.23 4.24
CA PRO A 56 -3.17 -3.96 5.34
C PRO A 56 -2.81 -3.07 6.54
N ASN A 57 -2.92 -1.77 6.40
CA ASN A 57 -2.84 -0.78 7.46
C ASN A 57 -3.85 0.34 7.20
N PHE A 58 -4.13 1.14 8.24
CA PHE A 58 -4.90 2.36 8.14
C PHE A 58 -3.99 3.52 8.55
N PRO A 59 -3.25 4.12 7.61
CA PRO A 59 -2.26 5.14 7.90
C PRO A 59 -2.91 6.44 8.33
N LEU A 60 -2.29 7.17 9.26
CA LEU A 60 -2.65 8.55 9.55
C LEU A 60 -2.11 9.49 8.47
N LYS A 61 -0.92 9.18 7.94
CA LYS A 61 -0.26 9.93 6.87
C LYS A 61 0.23 8.99 5.78
N ILE A 62 0.01 9.40 4.54
CA ILE A 62 0.52 8.74 3.35
C ILE A 62 1.35 9.77 2.58
N PHE A 63 2.66 9.57 2.55
CA PHE A 63 3.56 10.34 1.68
C PHE A 63 3.78 9.56 0.40
N CYS A 64 3.27 10.08 -0.73
CA CYS A 64 3.51 9.50 -2.04
C CYS A 64 4.68 10.23 -2.72
N CYS A 65 5.68 9.48 -3.16
CA CYS A 65 6.92 10.02 -3.72
C CYS A 65 7.10 9.56 -5.17
N ASP A 66 7.47 10.49 -6.03
CA ASP A 66 7.93 10.19 -7.40
C ASP A 66 9.46 10.04 -7.47
N ASP A 67 10.18 10.84 -6.67
CA ASP A 67 11.63 10.80 -6.52
C ASP A 67 12.04 11.32 -5.13
N PHE A 68 13.35 11.47 -4.90
CA PHE A 68 13.86 12.06 -3.66
C PHE A 68 13.44 13.52 -3.54
N MET A 69 12.80 13.86 -2.41
CA MET A 69 12.24 15.19 -2.09
C MET A 69 11.07 15.64 -2.99
N ASP A 70 10.61 14.79 -3.90
CA ASP A 70 9.42 15.03 -4.71
C ASP A 70 8.28 14.18 -4.20
N PHE A 71 7.45 14.73 -3.34
CA PHE A 71 6.36 14.02 -2.69
C PHE A 71 5.13 14.91 -2.43
N TYR A 72 4.01 14.25 -2.24
CA TYR A 72 2.75 14.84 -1.83
C TYR A 72 2.06 13.97 -0.78
N LEU A 73 1.08 14.54 -0.09
CA LEU A 73 0.29 13.83 0.91
C LEU A 73 -1.03 13.35 0.32
N LYS A 74 -1.38 12.11 0.63
CA LYS A 74 -2.73 11.59 0.45
C LYS A 74 -3.42 11.44 1.81
N PRO A 75 -4.72 11.84 1.93
CA PRO A 75 -5.53 11.49 3.08
C PRO A 75 -5.68 9.99 3.27
N ALA A 76 -5.96 9.56 4.50
CA ALA A 76 -6.22 8.15 4.80
C ALA A 76 -7.39 7.56 3.99
N THR A 77 -8.38 8.38 3.65
CA THR A 77 -9.56 8.00 2.85
C THR A 77 -9.22 7.64 1.38
N CYS A 78 -8.02 8.01 0.92
CA CYS A 78 -7.56 7.57 -0.41
C CYS A 78 -7.25 6.07 -0.44
N ALA A 79 -6.91 5.46 0.70
CA ALA A 79 -6.41 4.09 0.77
C ALA A 79 -7.55 3.07 0.81
N MET A 80 -7.45 2.09 -0.10
CA MET A 80 -8.39 0.98 -0.23
C MET A 80 -7.64 -0.35 -0.31
N GLY A 81 -8.36 -1.44 -0.11
CA GLY A 81 -7.82 -2.80 -0.13
C GLY A 81 -7.73 -3.44 -1.52
N PRO A 82 -7.27 -4.69 -1.56
CA PRO A 82 -7.33 -5.51 -2.76
C PRO A 82 -8.78 -5.72 -3.21
N ASP A 83 -8.98 -5.79 -4.53
CA ASP A 83 -10.27 -6.00 -5.20
C ASP A 83 -11.30 -4.89 -4.99
N ASP A 84 -10.91 -3.79 -4.33
CA ASP A 84 -11.70 -2.56 -4.27
C ASP A 84 -11.62 -1.76 -5.57
N VAL A 85 -12.41 -0.69 -5.67
CA VAL A 85 -12.58 0.10 -6.90
C VAL A 85 -11.74 1.37 -6.86
N LEU A 86 -10.75 1.49 -7.74
CA LEU A 86 -10.12 2.77 -8.06
C LEU A 86 -11.12 3.64 -8.85
N SER A 87 -11.47 4.78 -8.30
CA SER A 87 -12.46 5.67 -8.88
C SER A 87 -11.88 6.54 -10.00
N ILE A 88 -12.59 6.63 -11.12
CA ILE A 88 -12.40 7.71 -12.10
C ILE A 88 -13.40 8.80 -11.70
N PRO A 89 -12.95 9.93 -11.11
CA PRO A 89 -13.86 10.99 -10.69
C PRO A 89 -14.69 11.53 -11.87
N ASP A 90 -15.93 11.90 -11.62
CA ASP A 90 -16.86 12.42 -12.63
C ASP A 90 -16.31 13.65 -13.36
N TRP A 91 -15.56 14.49 -12.63
CA TRP A 91 -14.91 15.71 -13.11
C TRP A 91 -13.58 15.49 -13.86
N SER A 92 -13.12 14.23 -14.02
CA SER A 92 -11.88 13.90 -14.72
C SER A 92 -12.14 13.20 -16.07
N ARG A 93 -11.19 13.33 -16.98
CA ARG A 93 -11.22 12.60 -18.26
C ARG A 93 -10.87 11.11 -18.06
N GLY A 94 -10.11 10.80 -17.01
CA GLY A 94 -9.63 9.47 -16.69
C GLY A 94 -8.67 9.53 -15.51
N ILE A 95 -8.01 8.40 -15.24
CA ILE A 95 -6.93 8.31 -14.25
C ILE A 95 -5.68 7.69 -14.85
N GLU A 96 -4.53 8.16 -14.42
CA GLU A 96 -3.24 7.51 -14.61
C GLU A 96 -2.97 6.65 -13.38
N VAL A 97 -2.73 5.35 -13.53
CA VAL A 97 -2.40 4.41 -12.45
C VAL A 97 -0.95 4.00 -12.56
N ARG A 98 -0.19 4.16 -11.46
CA ARG A 98 1.21 3.74 -11.34
C ARG A 98 1.35 2.70 -10.25
N PRO A 99 2.03 1.58 -10.50
CA PRO A 99 2.39 0.64 -9.47
C PRO A 99 3.54 1.18 -8.63
N GLY A 100 3.70 0.65 -7.43
CA GLY A 100 4.80 1.05 -6.58
C GLY A 100 4.96 0.17 -5.34
N ILE A 101 5.78 0.64 -4.42
CA ILE A 101 5.98 0.04 -3.11
C ILE A 101 5.47 0.99 -2.03
N GLY A 102 4.80 0.45 -1.01
CA GLY A 102 4.43 1.16 0.21
C GLY A 102 5.30 0.65 1.37
N ILE A 103 6.11 1.51 1.96
CA ILE A 103 6.92 1.18 3.15
C ILE A 103 6.14 1.61 4.38
N ILE A 104 5.92 0.66 5.28
CA ILE A 104 5.12 0.85 6.49
C ILE A 104 6.05 1.05 7.70
N ILE A 105 5.79 2.10 8.45
CA ILE A 105 6.56 2.46 9.65
C ILE A 105 6.12 1.58 10.83
N SER A 106 7.09 1.09 11.62
CA SER A 106 6.85 0.25 12.81
C SER A 106 6.94 1.02 14.13
N THR A 107 7.78 2.04 14.19
CA THR A 107 8.05 2.79 15.43
C THR A 107 8.08 4.29 15.17
N PRO A 108 7.77 5.15 16.17
CA PRO A 108 7.84 6.59 15.98
C PRO A 108 9.23 7.01 15.47
N THR A 109 9.24 7.74 14.35
CA THR A 109 10.47 8.08 13.62
C THR A 109 10.58 9.58 13.45
N ARG A 110 11.57 10.19 14.09
CA ARG A 110 11.84 11.63 14.08
C ARG A 110 13.35 11.87 13.98
N ASN A 111 13.79 12.79 13.10
CA ASN A 111 15.21 13.11 12.85
C ASN A 111 16.08 11.85 12.63
N CYS A 112 15.56 10.86 11.91
CA CYS A 112 16.22 9.58 11.72
C CYS A 112 17.28 9.65 10.61
N PRO A 113 18.57 9.38 10.90
CA PRO A 113 19.58 9.31 9.86
C PRO A 113 19.30 8.09 8.95
N ILE A 114 19.66 8.21 7.66
CA ILE A 114 19.38 7.17 6.66
C ILE A 114 19.92 5.78 7.04
N SER A 115 21.04 5.72 7.78
CA SER A 115 21.63 4.46 8.26
C SER A 115 20.79 3.73 9.30
N GLU A 116 19.82 4.40 9.91
CA GLU A 116 18.96 3.83 10.96
C GLU A 116 17.52 3.57 10.47
N VAL A 117 17.14 4.09 9.30
CA VAL A 117 15.76 4.04 8.80
C VAL A 117 15.21 2.62 8.76
N GLU A 118 16.02 1.63 8.34
CA GLU A 118 15.55 0.23 8.22
C GLU A 118 15.06 -0.34 9.56
N LYS A 119 15.56 0.14 10.69
CA LYS A 119 15.14 -0.31 12.03
C LYS A 119 13.73 0.17 12.40
N HIS A 120 13.23 1.17 11.69
CA HIS A 120 11.90 1.77 11.89
C HIS A 120 10.85 1.27 10.88
N ILE A 121 11.21 0.30 10.04
CA ILE A 121 10.32 -0.26 9.02
C ILE A 121 9.71 -1.57 9.51
N LEU A 122 8.38 -1.70 9.43
CA LEU A 122 7.67 -2.95 9.65
C LEU A 122 7.84 -3.88 8.44
N GLY A 123 7.71 -3.33 7.25
CA GLY A 123 7.75 -4.08 6.01
C GLY A 123 7.27 -3.27 4.81
N MET A 124 6.99 -3.99 3.74
CA MET A 124 6.63 -3.45 2.44
C MET A 124 5.35 -4.08 1.91
N THR A 125 4.55 -3.29 1.22
CA THR A 125 3.36 -3.72 0.49
C THR A 125 3.40 -3.24 -0.95
N CYS A 126 2.55 -3.80 -1.81
CA CYS A 126 2.34 -3.31 -3.17
C CYS A 126 1.33 -2.18 -3.15
N ILE A 127 1.48 -1.20 -4.04
CA ILE A 127 0.50 -0.14 -4.26
C ILE A 127 0.15 0.01 -5.74
N LEU A 128 -1.06 0.52 -5.99
CA LEU A 128 -1.51 1.10 -7.26
C LEU A 128 -1.99 2.51 -6.95
N ASP A 129 -1.20 3.51 -7.30
CA ASP A 129 -1.50 4.91 -7.03
C ASP A 129 -2.09 5.58 -8.27
N SER A 130 -3.24 6.21 -8.12
CA SER A 130 -3.92 6.89 -9.20
C SER A 130 -3.84 8.41 -9.09
N THR A 131 -3.71 9.05 -10.27
CA THR A 131 -3.76 10.50 -10.45
C THR A 131 -4.85 10.81 -11.46
N ALA A 132 -5.78 11.70 -11.12
CA ALA A 132 -6.85 12.11 -12.01
C ALA A 132 -6.31 12.99 -13.15
N LEU A 133 -6.81 12.77 -14.36
CA LEU A 133 -6.44 13.51 -15.55
C LEU A 133 -7.43 14.67 -15.76
N SER A 134 -7.13 15.83 -15.17
CA SER A 134 -7.98 17.02 -15.26
C SER A 134 -7.14 18.30 -15.20
N ASP A 135 -7.80 19.43 -15.46
CA ASP A 135 -7.18 20.77 -15.38
C ASP A 135 -7.23 21.36 -13.94
N ARG A 136 -7.66 20.56 -12.95
CA ARG A 136 -7.61 20.94 -11.54
C ARG A 136 -6.18 20.96 -11.02
N ASN A 137 -5.97 21.58 -9.86
CA ASN A 137 -4.65 21.63 -9.24
C ASN A 137 -4.15 20.23 -8.83
N HIS A 138 -2.85 20.15 -8.52
CA HIS A 138 -2.20 18.89 -8.15
C HIS A 138 -2.87 18.18 -6.98
N VAL A 139 -3.27 18.90 -5.93
CA VAL A 139 -3.93 18.29 -4.76
C VAL A 139 -5.25 17.62 -5.14
N CYS A 140 -6.11 18.31 -5.91
CA CYS A 140 -7.36 17.70 -6.38
C CYS A 140 -7.10 16.45 -7.23
N ASN A 141 -6.07 16.48 -8.07
CA ASN A 141 -5.76 15.37 -8.96
C ASN A 141 -5.14 14.16 -8.23
N THR A 142 -4.61 14.33 -7.03
CA THR A 142 -3.88 13.26 -6.32
C THR A 142 -4.53 12.82 -5.01
N ALA A 143 -5.29 13.70 -4.34
CA ALA A 143 -5.81 13.47 -2.98
C ALA A 143 -7.33 13.27 -2.95
N PHE A 144 -7.89 12.60 -3.97
CA PHE A 144 -9.31 12.20 -3.98
C PHE A 144 -9.49 10.81 -3.38
N ASP A 145 -10.68 10.53 -2.86
CA ASP A 145 -11.01 9.25 -2.25
C ASP A 145 -10.84 8.09 -3.24
N ASP A 146 -10.56 6.89 -2.72
CA ASP A 146 -10.39 5.67 -3.52
C ASP A 146 -9.35 5.81 -4.65
N SER A 147 -8.27 6.54 -4.38
CA SER A 147 -7.20 6.80 -5.35
C SER A 147 -5.91 6.03 -5.10
N LEU A 148 -5.85 5.18 -4.07
CA LEU A 148 -4.65 4.41 -3.71
C LEU A 148 -5.02 3.00 -3.25
N ALA A 149 -4.86 1.99 -4.11
CA ALA A 149 -4.98 0.61 -3.68
C ALA A 149 -3.69 0.14 -2.98
N VAL A 150 -3.84 -0.59 -1.87
CA VAL A 150 -2.76 -1.03 -1.00
C VAL A 150 -2.97 -2.50 -0.64
N GLY A 151 -1.95 -3.33 -0.81
CA GLY A 151 -2.06 -4.74 -0.42
C GLY A 151 -1.15 -5.69 -1.21
N PRO A 152 -1.40 -7.00 -1.12
CA PRO A 152 -2.49 -7.66 -0.37
C PRO A 152 -2.22 -7.73 1.14
N TRP A 153 -0.97 -7.64 1.58
CA TRP A 153 -0.49 -7.66 2.96
C TRP A 153 0.84 -6.93 3.07
N ILE A 154 1.34 -6.76 4.28
CA ILE A 154 2.69 -6.25 4.54
C ILE A 154 3.63 -7.45 4.63
N GLU A 155 4.63 -7.52 3.75
CA GLU A 155 5.74 -8.47 3.84
C GLU A 155 6.88 -7.87 4.68
N THR A 156 7.18 -8.49 5.81
CA THR A 156 8.22 -7.96 6.72
C THR A 156 9.64 -8.30 6.27
N LYS A 157 9.81 -9.33 5.42
CA LYS A 157 11.10 -9.67 4.83
C LYS A 157 11.20 -9.06 3.43
N ILE A 158 11.80 -7.88 3.36
CA ILE A 158 11.99 -7.16 2.09
C ILE A 158 13.15 -7.79 1.31
N ASP A 159 12.87 -8.23 0.07
CA ASP A 159 13.89 -8.63 -0.89
C ASP A 159 14.16 -7.46 -1.85
N PRO A 160 15.35 -6.82 -1.79
CA PRO A 160 15.68 -5.71 -2.68
C PRO A 160 15.74 -6.08 -4.16
N ASP A 161 15.90 -7.34 -4.47
CA ASP A 161 15.96 -7.85 -5.85
C ASP A 161 14.61 -8.30 -6.38
N ALA A 162 13.55 -8.20 -5.56
CA ALA A 162 12.20 -8.47 -5.99
C ALA A 162 11.83 -7.60 -7.21
N ARG A 163 10.93 -8.13 -8.02
CA ARG A 163 10.48 -7.45 -9.23
C ARG A 163 9.04 -6.98 -9.10
N LEU A 164 8.83 -5.72 -9.49
CA LEU A 164 7.52 -5.10 -9.63
C LEU A 164 7.06 -5.22 -11.08
N THR A 165 5.81 -5.64 -11.30
CA THR A 165 5.17 -5.68 -12.61
C THR A 165 3.85 -4.91 -12.59
N LEU A 166 3.46 -4.31 -13.71
CA LEU A 166 2.15 -3.73 -13.95
C LEU A 166 1.47 -4.51 -15.09
N GLY A 167 0.34 -5.14 -14.78
CA GLY A 167 -0.39 -5.98 -15.73
C GLY A 167 0.46 -7.13 -16.28
N LYS A 168 0.45 -7.30 -17.61
CA LYS A 168 1.26 -8.30 -18.32
C LYS A 168 2.60 -7.76 -18.82
N GLU A 169 2.84 -6.47 -18.62
CA GLU A 169 3.98 -5.76 -19.19
C GLU A 169 5.13 -5.60 -18.21
N LYS A 170 6.06 -4.77 -18.58
CA LYS A 170 7.36 -4.43 -18.00
C LYS A 170 7.54 -4.75 -16.51
N SER A 171 8.49 -5.63 -16.26
CA SER A 171 8.97 -5.95 -14.92
C SER A 171 10.24 -5.14 -14.62
N GLU A 172 10.28 -4.45 -13.48
CA GLU A 172 11.45 -3.72 -12.99
C GLU A 172 11.87 -4.18 -11.60
N SER A 173 13.13 -3.95 -11.23
CA SER A 173 13.61 -4.21 -9.87
C SER A 173 13.12 -3.11 -8.93
N ILE A 174 12.67 -3.49 -7.72
CA ILE A 174 12.27 -2.52 -6.70
C ILE A 174 13.45 -1.82 -6.01
N ARG A 175 14.69 -2.20 -6.32
CA ARG A 175 15.90 -1.70 -5.63
C ARG A 175 16.00 -0.17 -5.63
N ASN A 176 15.68 0.48 -6.73
CA ASN A 176 15.71 1.95 -6.82
C ASN A 176 14.55 2.60 -6.06
N LEU A 177 13.36 2.00 -6.14
CA LEU A 177 12.19 2.46 -5.37
C LEU A 177 12.48 2.35 -3.86
N LEU A 178 13.07 1.25 -3.43
CA LEU A 178 13.45 1.05 -2.02
C LEU A 178 14.49 2.09 -1.57
N LYS A 179 15.55 2.32 -2.36
CA LYS A 179 16.54 3.37 -2.05
C LYS A 179 15.89 4.75 -1.95
N CYS A 180 14.96 5.07 -2.86
CA CYS A 180 14.20 6.31 -2.82
C CYS A 180 13.35 6.40 -1.55
N ALA A 181 12.65 5.33 -1.16
CA ALA A 181 11.85 5.29 0.05
C ALA A 181 12.69 5.56 1.31
N LEU A 182 13.83 4.87 1.47
CA LEU A 182 14.72 5.06 2.63
C LEU A 182 15.22 6.52 2.75
N LYS A 183 15.60 7.15 1.63
CA LYS A 183 16.02 8.55 1.61
C LYS A 183 14.86 9.48 1.98
N ASN A 184 13.66 9.25 1.45
CA ASN A 184 12.49 10.06 1.75
C ASN A 184 12.04 9.88 3.21
N ILE A 185 12.06 8.68 3.78
CA ILE A 185 11.76 8.46 5.21
C ILE A 185 12.71 9.28 6.09
N SER A 186 14.03 9.22 5.84
CA SER A 186 15.00 10.02 6.55
C SER A 186 14.70 11.51 6.42
N PHE A 187 14.47 12.01 5.21
CA PHE A 187 14.17 13.40 4.94
C PHE A 187 12.86 13.86 5.59
N ILE A 188 11.77 13.11 5.40
CA ILE A 188 10.46 13.43 5.99
C ILE A 188 10.53 13.45 7.50
N SER A 189 11.27 12.52 8.11
CA SER A 189 11.44 12.46 9.56
C SER A 189 12.12 13.72 10.14
N SER A 190 12.83 14.50 9.33
CA SER A 190 13.49 15.74 9.78
C SER A 190 12.48 16.85 10.12
N PHE A 191 11.33 16.88 9.47
CA PHE A 191 10.30 17.91 9.68
C PHE A 191 8.95 17.36 10.17
N SER A 192 8.63 16.09 9.90
CA SER A 192 7.36 15.43 10.31
C SER A 192 7.67 14.12 11.03
N THR A 193 7.13 13.92 12.24
CA THR A 193 7.23 12.62 12.91
C THR A 193 6.37 11.60 12.18
N LEU A 194 6.97 10.50 11.74
CA LEU A 194 6.25 9.34 11.22
C LEU A 194 5.87 8.43 12.40
N LEU A 195 4.65 7.94 12.41
CA LEU A 195 4.09 7.09 13.46
C LEU A 195 3.92 5.64 12.97
N PRO A 196 3.79 4.65 13.88
CA PRO A 196 3.48 3.28 13.50
C PRO A 196 2.24 3.23 12.61
N GLY A 197 2.34 2.52 11.48
CA GLY A 197 1.28 2.44 10.47
C GLY A 197 1.29 3.56 9.42
N ASP A 198 2.05 4.67 9.59
CA ASP A 198 2.23 5.63 8.50
C ASP A 198 2.93 4.97 7.32
N MET A 199 2.64 5.45 6.11
CA MET A 199 3.15 4.90 4.86
C MET A 199 3.96 5.93 4.06
N VAL A 200 5.12 5.49 3.59
CA VAL A 200 5.86 6.19 2.53
C VAL A 200 5.80 5.33 1.28
N ALA A 201 5.02 5.79 0.33
CA ALA A 201 4.76 5.13 -0.95
C ALA A 201 5.69 5.71 -2.02
N VAL A 202 6.34 4.84 -2.81
CA VAL A 202 7.18 5.27 -3.94
C VAL A 202 6.64 4.64 -5.21
N ARG A 203 6.28 5.49 -6.17
CA ARG A 203 5.72 5.09 -7.45
C ARG A 203 6.80 4.72 -8.46
N SER A 204 6.50 3.73 -9.28
CA SER A 204 7.24 3.42 -10.49
C SER A 204 6.97 4.46 -11.58
N GLN A 205 7.88 4.57 -12.57
CA GLN A 205 7.63 5.34 -13.78
C GLN A 205 6.73 4.60 -14.79
N ASN A 206 6.52 3.29 -14.60
CA ASN A 206 5.55 2.54 -15.39
C ASN A 206 4.13 2.99 -15.03
N LYS A 207 3.28 3.10 -16.04
CA LYS A 207 1.91 3.61 -15.87
C LYS A 207 0.93 2.99 -16.85
N GLN A 208 -0.33 3.03 -16.45
CA GLN A 208 -1.48 2.68 -17.29
C GLN A 208 -2.52 3.78 -17.17
N ILE A 209 -3.13 4.15 -18.29
CA ILE A 209 -4.18 5.19 -18.34
C ILE A 209 -5.53 4.50 -18.53
N PHE A 210 -6.51 4.93 -17.74
CA PHE A 210 -7.89 4.47 -17.81
C PHE A 210 -8.82 5.67 -18.03
N GLU A 211 -9.47 5.70 -19.18
CA GLU A 211 -10.57 6.62 -19.50
C GLU A 211 -11.92 5.92 -19.38
N LEU A 212 -11.92 4.60 -19.44
CA LEU A 212 -13.06 3.69 -19.34
C LEU A 212 -12.84 2.68 -18.21
N PRO A 213 -13.90 2.04 -17.72
CA PRO A 213 -13.80 0.95 -16.76
C PRO A 213 -12.81 -0.13 -17.18
N GLY A 214 -12.09 -0.70 -16.23
CA GLY A 214 -11.06 -1.69 -16.48
C GLY A 214 -10.57 -2.36 -15.22
N GLU A 215 -9.38 -2.95 -15.30
CA GLU A 215 -8.71 -3.61 -14.19
C GLU A 215 -7.23 -3.21 -14.17
N ALA A 216 -6.76 -2.74 -13.03
CA ALA A 216 -5.36 -2.49 -12.75
C ALA A 216 -4.80 -3.60 -11.87
N MET A 217 -3.64 -4.15 -12.25
CA MET A 217 -2.99 -5.22 -11.49
C MET A 217 -1.50 -4.96 -11.38
N ALA A 218 -0.96 -5.04 -10.16
CA ALA A 218 0.46 -5.05 -9.90
C ALA A 218 0.87 -6.32 -9.14
N LYS A 219 2.15 -6.68 -9.26
CA LYS A 219 2.73 -7.79 -8.52
C LYS A 219 4.12 -7.42 -8.05
N ILE A 220 4.44 -7.76 -6.80
CA ILE A 220 5.80 -7.73 -6.28
C ILE A 220 6.20 -9.15 -5.85
N GLY A 221 7.37 -9.61 -6.30
CA GLY A 221 7.94 -10.88 -5.86
C GLY A 221 8.05 -10.95 -4.33
N GLY A 222 7.62 -12.05 -3.73
CA GLY A 222 7.57 -12.21 -2.26
C GLY A 222 6.35 -11.59 -1.59
N VAL A 223 5.86 -10.43 -2.06
CA VAL A 223 4.64 -9.78 -1.53
C VAL A 223 3.40 -10.47 -2.10
N GLY A 224 3.17 -10.37 -3.40
CA GLY A 224 1.98 -10.96 -4.01
C GLY A 224 1.38 -10.10 -5.11
N TYR A 225 0.11 -10.35 -5.41
CA TYR A 225 -0.69 -9.60 -6.38
C TYR A 225 -1.57 -8.59 -5.66
N LEU A 226 -1.65 -7.39 -6.22
CA LEU A 226 -2.64 -6.38 -5.89
C LEU A 226 -3.46 -6.11 -7.15
N ARG A 227 -4.76 -6.31 -7.07
CA ARG A 227 -5.73 -6.03 -8.12
C ARG A 227 -6.70 -4.97 -7.63
N SER A 228 -7.13 -4.09 -8.53
CA SER A 228 -8.23 -3.15 -8.30
C SER A 228 -9.05 -3.02 -9.57
N PHE A 229 -10.36 -2.92 -9.41
CA PHE A 229 -11.26 -2.59 -10.50
C PHE A 229 -11.24 -1.07 -10.69
N VAL A 230 -11.24 -0.64 -11.95
CA VAL A 230 -11.34 0.79 -12.28
C VAL A 230 -12.74 1.07 -12.76
N ARG A 231 -13.43 2.02 -12.13
CA ARG A 231 -14.79 2.42 -12.51
C ARG A 231 -14.94 3.93 -12.46
N ARG A 232 -15.79 4.46 -13.32
CA ARG A 232 -16.18 5.87 -13.27
C ARG A 232 -17.23 6.06 -12.17
N GLU A 233 -17.07 7.12 -11.38
CA GLU A 233 -18.10 7.56 -10.46
C GLU A 233 -19.39 7.87 -11.23
N VAL A 234 -20.50 7.52 -10.64
CA VAL A 234 -21.82 7.86 -11.14
C VAL A 234 -22.29 9.05 -10.30
N PRO A 235 -22.70 10.15 -10.92
CA PRO A 235 -23.15 11.36 -10.22
C PRO A 235 -24.31 11.09 -9.28
#